data_9f2c46490ebd149b42a16ad6cb6dfe4f
#
_entry.id   9f2c46490ebd149b42a16ad6cb6dfe4f
#
_cell.length_a   1.000
_cell.length_b   1.000
_cell.length_c   1.000
_cell.angle_alpha   90.00
_cell.angle_beta   90.00
_cell.angle_gamma   90.00
#
_symmetry.space_group_name_H-M   'P 1'
#
loop_
_entity.id
_entity.type
_entity.pdbx_description
1 polymer ?
#
loop_
_entity_poly.entity_id
_entity_poly.type
_entity_poly.pdbx_seq_one_letter_code
_entity_poly.pdbx_strand_id
1 'polypeptide(L)'
;MPAGRAEKEMQAVLQRVSRAEVSVNGRVSGSCNRGFLILLGVFEGDGEEDADLLAEKIAKLRVFADEQGKMNKSILDVGGSVLVVSQFTLCANYVHGNRPDFFSAAEPEKANRLYEYFSERMRILVPNGVGNGVFGADLQ
;
A
#
# COMPACT_ATOMS: atom_id res chain seq x y z
N MET A 1 -14.18 12.52 12.16
CA MET A 1 -14.24 11.37 11.28
C MET A 1 -15.40 11.50 10.34
N PRO A 2 -15.14 11.47 9.11
CA PRO A 2 -16.22 11.53 8.14
C PRO A 2 -17.14 10.34 8.24
N ALA A 3 -18.24 10.43 7.56
CA ALA A 3 -19.21 9.38 7.53
C ALA A 3 -18.59 8.06 7.10
N GLY A 4 -19.32 7.00 7.29
CA GLY A 4 -18.86 5.66 7.10
C GLY A 4 -18.30 5.31 5.74
N ARG A 5 -18.36 6.21 4.78
CA ARG A 5 -17.76 5.96 3.48
C ARG A 5 -16.30 5.60 3.54
N ALA A 6 -15.56 6.30 4.41
CA ALA A 6 -14.12 6.06 4.54
C ALA A 6 -13.80 4.62 4.92
N GLU A 7 -14.73 3.94 5.59
CA GLU A 7 -14.52 2.56 6.01
C GLU A 7 -14.53 1.58 4.85
N LYS A 8 -15.07 1.97 3.71
CA LYS A 8 -15.23 1.10 2.53
C LYS A 8 -14.36 1.54 1.36
N GLU A 9 -13.41 2.40 1.61
CA GLU A 9 -12.49 2.87 0.58
C GLU A 9 -11.16 2.17 0.69
N MET A 10 -10.45 2.09 -0.44
CA MET A 10 -9.11 1.54 -0.51
C MET A 10 -8.25 2.04 0.64
N GLN A 11 -7.53 1.13 1.27
CA GLN A 11 -6.71 1.43 2.44
C GLN A 11 -5.28 1.00 2.22
N ALA A 12 -4.37 1.76 2.83
CA ALA A 12 -2.98 1.39 2.84
C ALA A 12 -2.44 1.50 4.25
N VAL A 13 -1.69 0.50 4.66
CA VAL A 13 -0.90 0.57 5.88
C VAL A 13 0.53 0.83 5.48
N LEU A 14 1.10 1.91 5.99
CA LEU A 14 2.44 2.32 5.64
C LEU A 14 3.39 2.02 6.78
N GLN A 15 4.51 1.42 6.43
CA GLN A 15 5.59 1.21 7.38
C GLN A 15 6.85 1.84 6.81
N ARG A 16 7.46 2.74 7.56
CA ARG A 16 8.75 3.31 7.14
C ARG A 16 9.81 2.25 7.34
N VAL A 17 10.64 2.07 6.33
CA VAL A 17 11.67 1.04 6.34
C VAL A 17 12.98 1.62 5.83
N SER A 18 14.10 1.05 6.30
CA SER A 18 15.40 1.31 5.69
C SER A 18 15.60 0.35 4.52
N ARG A 19 14.94 -0.80 4.55
CA ARG A 19 14.94 -1.81 3.50
C ARG A 19 13.79 -2.76 3.73
N ALA A 20 13.20 -3.27 2.65
CA ALA A 20 12.16 -4.30 2.73
C ALA A 20 12.23 -5.17 1.50
N GLU A 21 11.83 -6.43 1.63
CA GLU A 21 11.74 -7.32 0.49
C GLU A 21 10.68 -8.40 0.71
N VAL A 22 10.15 -8.92 -0.38
CA VAL A 22 9.21 -10.04 -0.37
C VAL A 22 9.84 -11.17 -1.15
N SER A 23 9.87 -12.35 -0.54
CA SER A 23 10.41 -13.54 -1.17
C SER A 23 9.32 -14.58 -1.38
N VAL A 24 9.41 -15.30 -2.49
CA VAL A 24 8.52 -16.42 -2.80
C VAL A 24 9.39 -17.58 -3.24
N ASN A 25 9.27 -18.72 -2.56
CA ASN A 25 10.06 -19.91 -2.84
C ASN A 25 11.55 -19.61 -2.86
N GLY A 26 12.01 -18.79 -1.92
CA GLY A 26 13.43 -18.46 -1.80
C GLY A 26 13.93 -17.40 -2.75
N ARG A 27 13.07 -16.85 -3.59
CA ARG A 27 13.46 -15.79 -4.52
C ARG A 27 12.81 -14.47 -4.14
N VAL A 28 13.56 -13.39 -4.23
CA VAL A 28 13.03 -12.05 -3.98
C VAL A 28 12.14 -11.67 -5.16
N SER A 29 10.86 -11.40 -4.88
CA SER A 29 9.90 -10.97 -5.90
C SER A 29 9.82 -9.44 -5.98
N GLY A 30 10.15 -8.75 -4.90
CA GLY A 30 10.17 -7.29 -4.87
C GLY A 30 10.95 -6.81 -3.67
N SER A 31 11.47 -5.59 -3.76
CA SER A 31 12.24 -5.00 -2.67
C SER A 31 12.21 -3.48 -2.78
N CYS A 32 12.57 -2.82 -1.69
CA CYS A 32 12.84 -1.38 -1.70
C CYS A 32 13.95 -1.08 -0.69
N ASN A 33 14.57 0.08 -0.88
CA ASN A 33 15.52 0.63 0.07
C ASN A 33 14.75 1.53 1.05
N ARG A 34 15.37 2.59 1.55
CA ARG A 34 14.69 3.52 2.45
C ARG A 34 13.39 4.03 1.83
N GLY A 35 12.32 3.95 2.56
CA GLY A 35 11.03 4.41 2.07
C GLY A 35 9.88 3.77 2.81
N PHE A 36 8.90 3.27 2.04
CA PHE A 36 7.71 2.64 2.61
C PHE A 36 7.55 1.20 2.16
N LEU A 37 7.17 0.35 3.11
CA LEU A 37 6.44 -0.86 2.81
C LEU A 37 4.97 -0.48 2.84
N ILE A 38 4.24 -0.71 1.75
CA ILE A 38 2.83 -0.36 1.62
C ILE A 38 2.02 -1.63 1.52
N LEU A 39 1.16 -1.86 2.50
CA LEU A 39 0.19 -2.96 2.45
C LEU A 39 -1.11 -2.36 1.95
N LEU A 40 -1.59 -2.83 0.81
CA LEU A 40 -2.75 -2.25 0.13
C LEU A 40 -3.96 -3.18 0.21
N GLY A 41 -5.07 -2.65 0.69
CA GLY A 41 -6.34 -3.35 0.69
C GLY A 41 -7.32 -2.71 -0.29
N VAL A 42 -7.88 -3.51 -1.18
CA VAL A 42 -8.83 -3.07 -2.20
C VAL A 42 -10.22 -3.56 -1.84
N PHE A 43 -11.17 -2.64 -1.74
CA PHE A 43 -12.56 -2.94 -1.42
C PHE A 43 -13.40 -3.09 -2.68
N GLU A 44 -14.53 -3.74 -2.55
CA GLU A 44 -15.44 -4.04 -3.65
C GLU A 44 -15.82 -2.80 -4.46
N GLY A 45 -16.08 -1.69 -3.79
CA GLY A 45 -16.53 -0.45 -4.45
C GLY A 45 -15.42 0.44 -4.98
N ASP A 46 -14.15 0.03 -4.86
CA ASP A 46 -13.05 0.88 -5.27
C ASP A 46 -12.90 0.96 -6.78
N GLY A 47 -12.37 2.08 -7.24
CA GLY A 47 -12.03 2.30 -8.63
C GLY A 47 -10.67 2.96 -8.76
N GLU A 48 -10.29 3.28 -10.00
CA GLU A 48 -8.99 3.89 -10.27
C GLU A 48 -8.83 5.24 -9.58
N GLU A 49 -9.93 5.97 -9.41
CA GLU A 49 -9.88 7.27 -8.73
C GLU A 49 -9.39 7.12 -7.29
N ASP A 50 -9.82 6.06 -6.62
CA ASP A 50 -9.39 5.80 -5.25
C ASP A 50 -7.89 5.52 -5.19
N ALA A 51 -7.39 4.78 -6.17
CA ALA A 51 -5.96 4.49 -6.26
C ALA A 51 -5.16 5.76 -6.53
N ASP A 52 -5.64 6.62 -7.41
CA ASP A 52 -4.97 7.88 -7.73
C ASP A 52 -4.86 8.77 -6.49
N LEU A 53 -5.96 8.94 -5.78
CA LEU A 53 -5.99 9.80 -4.59
C LEU A 53 -5.06 9.27 -3.50
N LEU A 54 -5.10 7.97 -3.27
CA LEU A 54 -4.28 7.36 -2.24
C LEU A 54 -2.80 7.44 -2.58
N ALA A 55 -2.45 7.16 -3.82
CA ALA A 55 -1.05 7.23 -4.26
C ALA A 55 -0.49 8.64 -4.10
N GLU A 56 -1.24 9.66 -4.51
CA GLU A 56 -0.80 11.04 -4.39
C GLU A 56 -0.65 11.44 -2.92
N LYS A 57 -1.57 11.02 -2.09
CA LYS A 57 -1.50 11.32 -0.65
C LYS A 57 -0.25 10.71 -0.03
N ILE A 58 0.05 9.45 -0.37
CA ILE A 58 1.23 8.77 0.17
C ILE A 58 2.51 9.48 -0.28
N ALA A 59 2.59 9.87 -1.54
CA ALA A 59 3.78 10.54 -2.06
C ALA A 59 4.04 11.88 -1.36
N LYS A 60 2.99 12.53 -0.86
CA LYS A 60 3.08 13.85 -0.22
C LYS A 60 3.21 13.80 1.29
N LEU A 61 3.04 12.63 1.92
CA LEU A 61 3.14 12.55 3.37
C LEU A 61 4.53 12.93 3.86
N ARG A 62 4.56 13.77 4.88
CA ARG A 62 5.81 14.31 5.42
C ARG A 62 6.14 13.60 6.74
N VAL A 63 6.55 12.35 6.62
CA VAL A 63 6.80 11.47 7.76
C VAL A 63 8.25 11.03 7.89
N PHE A 64 9.14 11.60 7.08
CA PHE A 64 10.56 11.35 7.20
C PHE A 64 11.25 12.53 7.90
N ALA A 65 12.24 12.21 8.73
CA ALA A 65 12.91 13.22 9.51
C ALA A 65 13.76 14.15 8.65
N ASP A 66 13.72 15.44 8.98
CA ASP A 66 14.61 16.43 8.40
C ASP A 66 15.90 16.51 9.24
N GLU A 67 16.75 17.48 8.95
CA GLU A 67 18.03 17.64 9.62
C GLU A 67 17.88 17.95 11.12
N GLN A 68 16.72 18.46 11.52
CA GLN A 68 16.43 18.76 12.92
C GLN A 68 15.66 17.65 13.61
N GLY A 69 15.47 16.52 12.94
CA GLY A 69 14.76 15.39 13.51
C GLY A 69 13.24 15.51 13.49
N LYS A 70 12.69 16.50 12.80
CA LYS A 70 11.25 16.67 12.69
C LYS A 70 10.70 15.96 11.47
N MET A 71 9.50 15.41 11.58
CA MET A 71 8.84 14.72 10.46
C MET A 71 8.34 15.74 9.45
N ASN A 72 9.19 16.14 8.56
CA ASN A 72 8.94 17.25 7.66
C ASN A 72 9.25 16.96 6.20
N LYS A 73 9.81 15.78 5.92
CA LYS A 73 10.17 15.40 4.55
C LYS A 73 9.26 14.31 4.02
N SER A 74 8.94 14.40 2.73
CA SER A 74 8.20 13.35 2.02
C SER A 74 9.15 12.28 1.51
N ILE A 75 8.58 11.20 0.96
CA ILE A 75 9.41 10.15 0.36
C ILE A 75 10.22 10.69 -0.81
N LEU A 76 9.70 11.68 -1.54
CA LEU A 76 10.43 12.31 -2.64
C LEU A 76 11.62 13.11 -2.12
N ASP A 77 11.43 13.82 -1.02
CA ASP A 77 12.50 14.63 -0.43
C ASP A 77 13.69 13.79 0.02
N VAL A 78 13.44 12.57 0.49
CA VAL A 78 14.52 11.70 0.95
C VAL A 78 15.03 10.75 -0.13
N GLY A 79 14.50 10.87 -1.35
CA GLY A 79 14.91 9.98 -2.44
C GLY A 79 14.52 8.53 -2.18
N GLY A 80 13.39 8.31 -1.55
CA GLY A 80 12.98 6.99 -1.14
C GLY A 80 12.36 6.15 -2.24
N SER A 81 12.15 4.88 -1.93
CA SER A 81 11.46 3.94 -2.81
C SER A 81 10.37 3.23 -2.03
N VAL A 82 9.53 2.47 -2.72
CA VAL A 82 8.41 1.79 -2.07
C VAL A 82 8.35 0.32 -2.48
N LEU A 83 7.81 -0.48 -1.58
CA LEU A 83 7.46 -1.87 -1.86
C LEU A 83 5.96 -2.01 -1.60
N VAL A 84 5.20 -2.33 -2.64
CA VAL A 84 3.73 -2.44 -2.55
C VAL A 84 3.34 -3.91 -2.51
N VAL A 85 2.55 -4.27 -1.52
CA VAL A 85 2.08 -5.64 -1.32
C VAL A 85 0.57 -5.61 -1.13
N SER A 86 -0.13 -6.46 -1.86
CA SER A 86 -1.58 -6.58 -1.69
C SER A 86 -1.87 -7.36 -0.41
N GLN A 87 -2.80 -6.84 0.40
CA GLN A 87 -3.13 -7.45 1.69
C GLN A 87 -4.64 -7.37 1.92
N PHE A 88 -5.35 -8.43 1.55
CA PHE A 88 -6.81 -8.46 1.63
C PHE A 88 -7.32 -8.42 3.07
N THR A 89 -6.51 -8.81 4.04
CA THR A 89 -6.95 -8.80 5.45
C THR A 89 -7.24 -7.40 5.96
N LEU A 90 -6.76 -6.36 5.28
CA LEU A 90 -7.11 -4.98 5.62
C LEU A 90 -8.60 -4.71 5.42
N CYS A 91 -9.27 -5.55 4.63
CA CYS A 91 -10.70 -5.41 4.36
C CYS A 91 -11.57 -6.26 5.29
N ALA A 92 -10.99 -6.84 6.32
CA ALA A 92 -11.73 -7.71 7.23
C ALA A 92 -12.78 -6.93 8.01
N ASN A 93 -13.92 -7.59 8.23
CA ASN A 93 -15.02 -7.03 8.99
C ASN A 93 -15.34 -7.99 10.14
N TYR A 94 -15.41 -7.48 11.36
CA TYR A 94 -15.63 -8.28 12.56
C TYR A 94 -17.02 -8.04 13.17
N VAL A 95 -17.93 -7.45 12.43
CA VAL A 95 -19.25 -7.09 12.95
C VAL A 95 -20.04 -8.32 13.41
N HIS A 96 -19.82 -9.46 12.78
CA HIS A 96 -20.59 -10.67 13.04
C HIS A 96 -19.84 -11.68 13.90
N GLY A 97 -19.11 -11.22 14.91
CA GLY A 97 -18.46 -12.10 15.88
C GLY A 97 -16.95 -12.06 15.76
N ASN A 98 -16.33 -13.17 16.17
CA ASN A 98 -14.87 -13.24 16.26
C ASN A 98 -14.19 -13.66 14.97
N ARG A 99 -14.96 -14.00 13.94
CA ARG A 99 -14.39 -14.37 12.65
C ARG A 99 -14.39 -13.17 11.73
N PRO A 100 -13.28 -12.90 11.03
CA PRO A 100 -13.28 -11.82 10.06
C PRO A 100 -14.20 -12.15 8.88
N ASP A 101 -14.87 -11.13 8.39
CA ASP A 101 -15.72 -11.21 7.23
C ASP A 101 -15.06 -10.41 6.11
N PHE A 102 -14.81 -11.06 4.97
CA PHE A 102 -14.10 -10.46 3.85
C PHE A 102 -15.02 -10.08 2.68
N PHE A 103 -16.32 -10.02 2.92
CA PHE A 103 -17.27 -9.64 1.85
C PHE A 103 -17.00 -8.27 1.27
N SER A 104 -16.39 -7.38 2.05
CA SER A 104 -16.06 -6.04 1.58
C SER A 104 -14.83 -6.01 0.70
N ALA A 105 -14.03 -7.07 0.72
CA ALA A 105 -12.84 -7.14 -0.13
C ALA A 105 -13.23 -7.32 -1.59
N ALA A 106 -12.49 -6.70 -2.49
CA ALA A 106 -12.71 -6.89 -3.92
C ALA A 106 -12.36 -8.32 -4.33
N GLU A 107 -13.01 -8.79 -5.40
CA GLU A 107 -12.67 -10.08 -5.98
C GLU A 107 -11.21 -10.07 -6.44
N PRO A 108 -10.54 -11.25 -6.46
CA PRO A 108 -9.12 -11.29 -6.81
C PRO A 108 -8.74 -10.61 -8.11
N GLU A 109 -9.52 -10.77 -9.16
CA GLU A 109 -9.21 -10.11 -10.43
C GLU A 109 -9.23 -8.60 -10.33
N LYS A 110 -10.28 -8.05 -9.69
CA LYS A 110 -10.40 -6.61 -9.51
C LYS A 110 -9.32 -6.11 -8.57
N ALA A 111 -9.07 -6.83 -7.48
CA ALA A 111 -8.05 -6.44 -6.51
C ALA A 111 -6.69 -6.38 -7.18
N ASN A 112 -6.35 -7.38 -7.99
CA ASN A 112 -5.07 -7.39 -8.68
C ASN A 112 -4.96 -6.25 -9.70
N ARG A 113 -6.03 -6.01 -10.45
CA ARG A 113 -6.03 -4.92 -11.43
C ARG A 113 -5.78 -3.56 -10.77
N LEU A 114 -6.47 -3.28 -9.67
CA LEU A 114 -6.30 -2.02 -8.97
C LEU A 114 -4.98 -1.95 -8.22
N TYR A 115 -4.49 -3.07 -7.72
CA TYR A 115 -3.17 -3.15 -7.12
C TYR A 115 -2.10 -2.78 -8.15
N GLU A 116 -2.19 -3.33 -9.35
CA GLU A 116 -1.23 -3.01 -10.40
C GLU A 116 -1.36 -1.55 -10.85
N TYR A 117 -2.58 -1.06 -10.95
CA TYR A 117 -2.82 0.34 -11.31
C TYR A 117 -2.22 1.28 -10.26
N PHE A 118 -2.46 0.99 -8.99
CA PHE A 118 -1.88 1.77 -7.89
C PHE A 118 -0.35 1.78 -7.98
N SER A 119 0.23 0.61 -8.22
CA SER A 119 1.69 0.49 -8.33
C SER A 119 2.24 1.32 -9.49
N GLU A 120 1.53 1.34 -10.63
CA GLU A 120 1.95 2.17 -11.77
C GLU A 120 1.87 3.66 -11.43
N ARG A 121 0.84 4.08 -10.71
CA ARG A 121 0.75 5.47 -10.25
C ARG A 121 1.91 5.80 -9.32
N MET A 122 2.24 4.89 -8.42
CA MET A 122 3.39 5.10 -7.54
C MET A 122 4.70 5.19 -8.33
N ARG A 123 4.85 4.42 -9.41
CA ARG A 123 6.06 4.51 -10.24
C ARG A 123 6.22 5.87 -10.88
N ILE A 124 5.11 6.51 -11.23
CA ILE A 124 5.14 7.86 -11.78
C ILE A 124 5.53 8.87 -10.69
N LEU A 125 5.00 8.69 -9.48
CA LEU A 125 5.18 9.64 -8.39
C LEU A 125 6.51 9.44 -7.64
N VAL A 126 7.06 8.22 -7.64
CA VAL A 126 8.26 7.87 -6.87
C VAL A 126 9.32 7.34 -7.84
N PRO A 127 10.12 8.23 -8.44
CA PRO A 127 11.04 7.83 -9.51
C PRO A 127 12.18 6.92 -9.05
N ASN A 128 12.47 6.87 -7.76
CA ASN A 128 13.57 6.03 -7.26
C ASN A 128 13.22 4.56 -7.15
N GLY A 129 11.98 4.20 -7.43
CA GLY A 129 11.64 2.82 -7.63
C GLY A 129 10.44 2.35 -6.83
N VAL A 130 9.74 1.40 -7.44
CA VAL A 130 8.59 0.73 -6.84
C VAL A 130 8.76 -0.76 -7.05
N GLY A 131 8.92 -1.51 -5.95
CA GLY A 131 8.91 -2.95 -5.99
C GLY A 131 7.53 -3.49 -5.67
N ASN A 132 7.26 -4.71 -6.08
CA ASN A 132 5.99 -5.36 -5.84
C ASN A 132 6.20 -6.75 -5.25
N GLY A 133 5.35 -7.11 -4.28
CA GLY A 133 5.19 -8.48 -3.86
C GLY A 133 4.31 -9.21 -4.86
N VAL A 134 4.41 -10.54 -4.90
CA VAL A 134 3.57 -11.33 -5.78
C VAL A 134 2.17 -11.42 -5.21
N PHE A 135 1.17 -10.99 -5.99
CA PHE A 135 -0.22 -11.01 -5.54
C PHE A 135 -0.66 -12.46 -5.27
N GLY A 136 -1.25 -12.66 -4.08
CA GLY A 136 -1.75 -13.97 -3.69
C GLY A 136 -0.70 -14.97 -3.23
N ALA A 137 0.58 -14.60 -3.21
CA ALA A 137 1.64 -15.47 -2.72
C ALA A 137 1.81 -15.29 -1.21
N ASP A 138 2.42 -16.30 -0.58
CA ASP A 138 2.74 -16.18 0.84
C ASP A 138 3.89 -15.20 1.02
N LEU A 139 3.76 -14.36 2.04
CA LEU A 139 4.77 -13.36 2.37
C LEU A 139 5.67 -13.86 3.48
N GLN A 140 6.92 -13.45 3.44
CA GLN A 140 7.90 -13.86 4.45
C GLN A 140 8.65 -12.67 5.03
#